data_463bb54ce9045ec37fcd80985a9c2ccd
#
_entry.id   463bb54ce9045ec37fcd80985a9c2ccd
#
_cell.length_a   1.000
_cell.length_b   1.000
_cell.length_c   1.000
_cell.angle_alpha   90.00
_cell.angle_beta   90.00
_cell.angle_gamma   90.00
#
_symmetry.space_group_name_H-M   'P 1'
#
loop_
_entity.id
_entity.type
_entity.pdbx_description
1 polymer ?
#
loop_
_entity_poly.entity_id
_entity_poly.type
_entity_poly.pdbx_seq_one_letter_code
_entity_poly.pdbx_strand_id
1 'polypeptide(L)'
;MAVVCHTGSGIPYALPSLFMLAARKFPTLNFVLAHCGGGGMLLQEAIVAALFCPNIYLELSTLMPNHVAHVLAQVSADRLMIGSDLPENIDVEIGKIVHLAASEGVKRAILWETAGKVFGVGGNQ
;
A
#
# COMPACT_ATOMS: atom_id res chain seq x y z
N MET A 1 -10.33 -12.74 0.53
CA MET A 1 -8.93 -13.25 0.59
C MET A 1 -8.00 -12.21 0.01
N ALA A 2 -6.82 -12.00 0.61
CA ALA A 2 -5.80 -11.08 0.11
C ALA A 2 -4.47 -11.80 -0.11
N VAL A 3 -3.71 -11.34 -1.10
CA VAL A 3 -2.35 -11.81 -1.41
C VAL A 3 -1.41 -10.62 -1.23
N VAL A 4 -0.38 -10.77 -0.40
CA VAL A 4 0.66 -9.76 -0.22
C VAL A 4 1.82 -10.09 -1.16
N CYS A 5 2.17 -9.15 -2.00
CA CYS A 5 3.20 -9.29 -3.03
C CYS A 5 4.34 -8.33 -2.73
N HIS A 6 5.54 -8.85 -2.54
CA HIS A 6 6.72 -8.00 -2.48
C HIS A 6 6.89 -7.22 -3.80
N THR A 7 7.15 -5.91 -3.73
CA THR A 7 7.50 -5.09 -4.89
C THR A 7 8.75 -4.26 -4.62
N GLY A 8 9.62 -4.17 -5.63
CA GLY A 8 10.87 -3.43 -5.52
C GLY A 8 11.82 -3.72 -6.67
N SER A 9 12.87 -2.94 -6.75
CA SER A 9 13.94 -3.14 -7.74
C SER A 9 14.94 -4.20 -7.26
N GLY A 10 15.64 -4.82 -8.22
CA GLY A 10 16.71 -5.76 -7.93
C GLY A 10 16.29 -7.18 -7.58
N ILE A 11 15.00 -7.47 -7.54
CA ILE A 11 14.45 -8.82 -7.31
C ILE A 11 13.64 -9.24 -8.54
N PRO A 12 13.88 -10.44 -9.09
CA PRO A 12 13.12 -10.94 -10.22
C PRO A 12 11.61 -11.01 -9.90
N TYR A 13 10.79 -10.64 -10.88
CA TYR A 13 9.32 -10.70 -10.78
C TYR A 13 8.67 -9.79 -9.73
N ALA A 14 9.39 -8.80 -9.20
CA ALA A 14 8.91 -7.87 -8.18
C ALA A 14 8.48 -6.49 -8.72
N LEU A 15 8.33 -6.34 -10.03
CA LEU A 15 7.83 -5.10 -10.64
C LEU A 15 6.33 -4.96 -10.36
N PRO A 16 5.84 -3.80 -9.88
CA PRO A 16 4.42 -3.58 -9.60
C PRO A 16 3.49 -3.91 -10.77
N SER A 17 3.88 -3.59 -12.00
CA SER A 17 3.09 -3.84 -13.22
C SER A 17 2.86 -5.32 -13.51
N LEU A 18 3.75 -6.22 -13.08
CA LEU A 18 3.59 -7.66 -13.30
C LEU A 18 2.35 -8.22 -12.59
N PHE A 19 1.94 -7.62 -11.48
CA PHE A 19 0.77 -8.06 -10.72
C PHE A 19 -0.56 -7.64 -11.36
N MET A 20 -0.55 -6.69 -12.31
CA MET A 20 -1.77 -6.21 -12.97
C MET A 20 -2.48 -7.31 -13.75
N LEU A 21 -1.75 -8.21 -14.41
CA LEU A 21 -2.35 -9.33 -15.16
C LEU A 21 -3.07 -10.29 -14.19
N ALA A 22 -2.44 -10.63 -13.08
CA ALA A 22 -3.05 -11.48 -12.05
C ALA A 22 -4.26 -10.79 -11.41
N ALA A 23 -4.16 -9.51 -11.07
CA ALA A 23 -5.24 -8.73 -10.48
C ALA A 23 -6.48 -8.69 -11.41
N ARG A 24 -6.29 -8.51 -12.70
CA ARG A 24 -7.38 -8.54 -13.69
C ARG A 24 -7.98 -9.93 -13.88
N LYS A 25 -7.15 -10.98 -13.83
CA LYS A 25 -7.61 -12.36 -13.95
C LYS A 25 -8.41 -12.83 -12.73
N PHE A 26 -8.10 -12.30 -11.55
CA PHE A 26 -8.72 -12.67 -10.29
C PHE A 26 -9.32 -11.45 -9.57
N PRO A 27 -10.41 -10.86 -10.11
CA PRO A 27 -10.97 -9.58 -9.61
C PRO A 27 -11.55 -9.66 -8.19
N THR A 28 -11.81 -10.87 -7.68
CA THR A 28 -12.32 -11.09 -6.32
C THR A 28 -11.20 -11.24 -5.28
N LEU A 29 -9.94 -11.34 -5.71
CA LEU A 29 -8.77 -11.33 -4.81
C LEU A 29 -8.24 -9.91 -4.65
N ASN A 30 -7.89 -9.54 -3.42
CA ASN A 30 -7.17 -8.31 -3.15
C ASN A 30 -5.67 -8.57 -3.28
N PHE A 31 -4.97 -7.74 -4.03
CA PHE A 31 -3.51 -7.76 -4.17
C PHE A 31 -2.93 -6.58 -3.39
N VAL A 32 -2.11 -6.84 -2.40
CA VAL A 32 -1.40 -5.82 -1.64
C VAL A 32 0.03 -5.75 -2.14
N LEU A 33 0.40 -4.65 -2.78
CA LEU A 33 1.77 -4.42 -3.23
C LEU A 33 2.59 -3.85 -2.07
N ALA A 34 3.37 -4.72 -1.44
CA ALA A 34 4.24 -4.34 -0.33
C ALA A 34 5.34 -3.39 -0.81
N HIS A 35 5.66 -2.40 0.02
CA HIS A 35 6.68 -1.37 -0.22
C HIS A 35 6.36 -0.40 -1.36
N CYS A 36 5.15 -0.47 -1.94
CA CYS A 36 4.70 0.43 -3.01
C CYS A 36 5.77 0.67 -4.10
N GLY A 37 6.42 -0.41 -4.57
CA GLY A 37 7.50 -0.35 -5.55
C GLY A 37 8.90 -0.20 -4.97
N GLY A 38 9.06 -0.27 -3.64
CA GLY A 38 10.36 -0.28 -2.95
C GLY A 38 11.04 1.08 -2.83
N GLY A 39 10.98 1.69 -1.65
CA GLY A 39 11.73 2.90 -1.30
C GLY A 39 11.55 4.12 -2.23
N GLY A 40 10.49 4.13 -3.02
CA GLY A 40 10.22 5.19 -4.00
C GLY A 40 10.76 4.93 -5.41
N MET A 41 11.53 3.89 -5.64
CA MET A 41 12.17 3.64 -6.95
C MET A 41 11.18 3.31 -8.06
N LEU A 42 10.16 2.49 -7.77
CA LEU A 42 9.11 2.11 -8.73
C LEU A 42 7.75 2.67 -8.30
N LEU A 43 7.75 3.79 -7.57
CA LEU A 43 6.57 4.41 -6.99
C LEU A 43 5.48 4.69 -8.03
N GLN A 44 5.87 5.30 -9.14
CA GLN A 44 4.92 5.65 -10.20
C GLN A 44 4.31 4.41 -10.85
N GLU A 45 5.09 3.34 -10.99
CA GLU A 45 4.60 2.07 -11.52
C GLU A 45 3.56 1.42 -10.58
N ALA A 46 3.80 1.47 -9.26
CA ALA A 46 2.86 0.99 -8.27
C ALA A 46 1.55 1.80 -8.28
N ILE A 47 1.65 3.13 -8.40
CA ILE A 47 0.48 4.02 -8.54
C ILE A 47 -0.33 3.65 -9.79
N VAL A 48 0.32 3.50 -10.94
CA VAL A 48 -0.34 3.10 -12.18
C VAL A 48 -1.05 1.75 -12.00
N ALA A 49 -0.40 0.76 -11.39
CA ALA A 49 -1.00 -0.53 -11.13
C ALA A 49 -2.28 -0.41 -10.29
N ALA A 50 -2.26 0.40 -9.23
CA ALA A 50 -3.42 0.65 -8.39
C ALA A 50 -4.55 1.40 -9.12
N LEU A 51 -4.23 2.37 -9.98
CA LEU A 51 -5.22 3.12 -10.75
C LEU A 51 -5.94 2.25 -11.78
N PHE A 52 -5.23 1.32 -12.42
CA PHE A 52 -5.80 0.45 -13.46
C PHE A 52 -6.43 -0.84 -12.94
N CYS A 53 -6.16 -1.23 -11.71
CA CYS A 53 -6.68 -2.46 -11.09
C CYS A 53 -7.34 -2.13 -9.75
N PRO A 54 -8.69 -2.12 -9.66
CA PRO A 54 -9.41 -1.70 -8.45
C PRO A 54 -9.20 -2.62 -7.23
N ASN A 55 -8.68 -3.80 -7.42
CA ASN A 55 -8.36 -4.77 -6.39
C ASN A 55 -6.86 -4.80 -6.01
N ILE A 56 -6.06 -3.83 -6.47
CA ILE A 56 -4.68 -3.60 -6.02
C ILE A 56 -4.68 -2.55 -4.91
N TYR A 57 -4.07 -2.84 -3.80
CA TYR A 57 -3.83 -1.99 -2.63
C TYR A 57 -2.33 -1.73 -2.50
N LEU A 58 -1.95 -0.57 -1.98
CA LEU A 58 -0.55 -0.19 -1.79
C LEU A 58 -0.21 -0.16 -0.30
N GLU A 59 0.78 -0.93 0.08
CA GLU A 59 1.36 -0.92 1.42
C GLU A 59 2.58 0.01 1.40
N LEU A 60 2.65 0.95 2.37
CA LEU A 60 3.47 2.15 2.30
C LEU A 60 4.79 2.07 3.07
N SER A 61 5.20 0.87 3.54
CA SER A 61 6.49 0.73 4.22
C SER A 61 7.65 1.18 3.34
N THR A 62 8.73 1.59 3.96
CA THR A 62 9.97 2.05 3.31
C THR A 62 9.87 3.35 2.51
N LEU A 63 8.66 3.90 2.32
CA LEU A 63 8.48 5.18 1.64
C LEU A 63 8.82 6.36 2.54
N MET A 64 9.46 7.37 1.98
CA MET A 64 9.62 8.66 2.64
C MET A 64 8.28 9.41 2.72
N PRO A 65 8.08 10.33 3.70
CA PRO A 65 6.83 11.09 3.83
C PRO A 65 6.37 11.83 2.57
N ASN A 66 7.30 12.38 1.80
CA ASN A 66 6.99 13.02 0.52
C ASN A 66 6.47 12.03 -0.53
N HIS A 67 6.94 10.78 -0.53
CA HIS A 67 6.42 9.73 -1.41
C HIS A 67 4.98 9.36 -1.00
N VAL A 68 4.71 9.26 0.30
CA VAL A 68 3.35 9.00 0.79
C VAL A 68 2.39 10.11 0.36
N ALA A 69 2.79 11.38 0.49
CA ALA A 69 2.00 12.50 0.02
C ALA A 69 1.74 12.43 -1.49
N HIS A 70 2.75 12.03 -2.28
CA HIS A 70 2.61 11.86 -3.72
C HIS A 70 1.63 10.75 -4.10
N VAL A 71 1.66 9.61 -3.40
CA VAL A 71 0.69 8.52 -3.59
C VAL A 71 -0.72 8.99 -3.25
N LEU A 72 -0.90 9.65 -2.11
CA LEU A 72 -2.19 10.18 -1.65
C LEU A 72 -2.82 11.19 -2.63
N ALA A 73 -2.01 11.92 -3.37
CA ALA A 73 -2.52 12.84 -4.39
C ALA A 73 -3.17 12.11 -5.59
N GLN A 74 -2.95 10.81 -5.75
CA GLN A 74 -3.39 10.04 -6.91
C GLN A 74 -4.25 8.83 -6.56
N VAL A 75 -4.03 8.22 -5.40
CA VAL A 75 -4.71 7.00 -4.96
C VAL A 75 -5.48 7.30 -3.67
N SER A 76 -6.73 6.90 -3.61
CA SER A 76 -7.59 7.12 -2.46
C SER A 76 -7.07 6.39 -1.21
N ALA A 77 -7.21 7.00 -0.03
CA ALA A 77 -6.71 6.48 1.25
C ALA A 77 -7.27 5.09 1.62
N ASP A 78 -8.47 4.75 1.17
CA ASP A 78 -9.09 3.43 1.35
C ASP A 78 -8.45 2.31 0.50
N ARG A 79 -7.43 2.65 -0.27
CA ARG A 79 -6.58 1.75 -1.06
C ARG A 79 -5.13 1.70 -0.55
N LEU A 80 -4.83 2.45 0.50
CA LEU A 80 -3.50 2.59 1.10
C LEU A 80 -3.50 1.99 2.50
N MET A 81 -2.41 1.34 2.87
CA MET A 81 -2.24 0.81 4.22
C MET A 81 -0.80 0.94 4.70
N ILE A 82 -0.65 1.03 6.00
CA ILE A 82 0.66 1.02 6.64
C ILE A 82 1.21 -0.41 6.75
N GLY A 83 2.51 -0.53 6.75
CA GLY A 83 3.29 -1.68 7.20
C GLY A 83 4.65 -1.21 7.69
N SER A 84 5.40 -2.08 8.32
CA SER A 84 6.73 -1.74 8.87
C SER A 84 7.89 -2.42 8.14
N ASP A 85 7.63 -3.40 7.30
CA ASP A 85 8.62 -4.29 6.68
C ASP A 85 9.38 -5.11 7.74
N LEU A 86 9.98 -4.44 8.73
CA LEU A 86 10.68 -5.02 9.86
C LEU A 86 10.12 -4.48 11.17
N PRO A 87 10.08 -5.28 12.26
CA PRO A 87 9.55 -4.84 13.55
C PRO A 87 10.23 -3.56 14.08
N GLU A 88 11.52 -3.39 13.82
CA GLU A 88 12.32 -2.25 14.26
C GLU A 88 11.87 -0.92 13.64
N ASN A 89 11.20 -0.97 12.49
CA ASN A 89 10.79 0.23 11.76
C ASN A 89 9.41 0.76 12.20
N ILE A 90 8.72 0.05 13.09
CA ILE A 90 7.30 0.33 13.39
C ILE A 90 7.04 1.78 13.82
N ASP A 91 7.89 2.33 14.68
CA ASP A 91 7.75 3.69 15.21
C ASP A 91 7.95 4.74 14.11
N VAL A 92 8.91 4.52 13.23
CA VAL A 92 9.19 5.42 12.10
C VAL A 92 8.04 5.36 11.10
N GLU A 93 7.55 4.18 10.78
CA GLU A 93 6.47 3.97 9.83
C GLU A 93 5.15 4.57 10.32
N ILE A 94 4.79 4.37 11.59
CA ILE A 94 3.64 5.02 12.22
C ILE A 94 3.83 6.54 12.25
N GLY A 95 5.00 7.00 12.70
CA GLY A 95 5.33 8.43 12.83
C GLY A 95 5.13 9.19 11.53
N LYS A 96 5.57 8.65 10.40
CA LYS A 96 5.41 9.32 9.10
C LYS A 96 3.94 9.55 8.72
N ILE A 97 3.02 8.64 9.09
CA ILE A 97 1.59 8.81 8.81
C ILE A 97 0.96 9.78 9.82
N VAL A 98 1.29 9.67 11.10
CA VAL A 98 0.78 10.56 12.14
C VAL A 98 1.12 12.02 11.85
N HIS A 99 2.34 12.29 11.37
CA HIS A 99 2.80 13.66 11.05
C HIS A 99 2.46 14.12 9.62
N LEU A 100 1.79 13.29 8.83
CA LEU A 100 1.37 13.64 7.48
C LEU A 100 0.39 14.82 7.51
N ALA A 101 0.54 15.76 6.59
CA ALA A 101 -0.38 16.89 6.40
C ALA A 101 -1.68 16.41 5.71
N ALA A 102 -2.48 15.64 6.44
CA ALA A 102 -3.72 15.04 5.96
C ALA A 102 -4.78 15.04 7.08
N SER A 103 -6.06 14.86 6.72
CA SER A 103 -7.14 14.77 7.70
C SER A 103 -7.01 13.50 8.57
N GLU A 104 -7.58 13.54 9.76
CA GLU A 104 -7.61 12.39 10.65
C GLU A 104 -8.31 11.17 10.03
N GLY A 105 -9.32 11.39 9.19
CA GLY A 105 -9.99 10.31 8.44
C GLY A 105 -9.04 9.61 7.48
N VAL A 106 -8.19 10.36 6.76
CA VAL A 106 -7.16 9.80 5.87
C VAL A 106 -6.13 9.00 6.66
N LYS A 107 -5.62 9.57 7.76
CA LYS A 107 -4.65 8.87 8.62
C LYS A 107 -5.21 7.56 9.17
N ARG A 108 -6.44 7.59 9.68
CA ARG A 108 -7.12 6.41 10.22
C ARG A 108 -7.35 5.34 9.14
N ALA A 109 -7.73 5.73 7.93
CA ALA A 109 -7.86 4.80 6.81
C ALA A 109 -6.54 4.06 6.56
N ILE A 110 -5.41 4.79 6.48
CA ILE A 110 -4.09 4.22 6.20
C ILE A 110 -3.59 3.36 7.38
N LEU A 111 -3.74 3.85 8.62
CA LEU A 111 -3.21 3.18 9.81
C LEU A 111 -3.98 1.91 10.19
N TRP A 112 -5.26 1.80 9.81
CA TRP A 112 -6.14 0.80 10.41
C TRP A 112 -7.23 0.27 9.46
N GLU A 113 -8.11 1.16 8.93
CA GLU A 113 -9.38 0.73 8.32
C GLU A 113 -9.18 -0.06 7.02
N THR A 114 -8.24 0.35 6.19
CA THR A 114 -7.95 -0.33 4.92
C THR A 114 -7.44 -1.75 5.16
N ALA A 115 -6.48 -1.93 6.06
CA ALA A 115 -5.97 -3.25 6.40
C ALA A 115 -7.07 -4.13 7.05
N GLY A 116 -7.86 -3.56 7.96
CA GLY A 116 -9.00 -4.23 8.56
C GLY A 116 -9.97 -4.78 7.52
N LYS A 117 -10.33 -3.96 6.54
CA LYS A 117 -11.20 -4.35 5.42
C LYS A 117 -10.57 -5.43 4.52
N VAL A 118 -9.31 -5.24 4.14
CA VAL A 118 -8.62 -6.13 3.18
C VAL A 118 -8.36 -7.50 3.76
N PHE A 119 -7.96 -7.57 5.03
CA PHE A 119 -7.63 -8.83 5.71
C PHE A 119 -8.78 -9.43 6.54
N GLY A 120 -9.91 -8.72 6.65
CA GLY A 120 -11.06 -9.18 7.41
C GLY A 120 -10.81 -9.21 8.92
N VAL A 121 -9.92 -8.34 9.44
CA VAL A 121 -9.64 -8.19 10.86
C VAL A 121 -10.36 -6.95 11.41
N GLY A 122 -10.98 -7.05 12.60
CA GLY A 122 -11.66 -5.92 13.25
C GLY A 122 -13.16 -5.79 12.99
N GLY A 123 -13.79 -6.75 12.32
CA GLY A 123 -15.25 -6.85 12.20
C GLY A 123 -15.81 -7.82 13.24
N ASN A 124 -15.97 -7.35 14.46
CA ASN A 124 -16.92 -7.78 15.51
C ASN A 124 -16.45 -7.27 16.88
N GLN A 125 -16.75 -6.02 17.16
CA GLN A 125 -17.01 -5.58 18.55
C GLN A 125 -18.29 -4.77 18.56
#